data_172d2a9a69412528480debf23c918a53
#
_entry.id   172d2a9a69412528480debf23c918a53
#
_cell.length_a   1.000
_cell.length_b   1.000
_cell.length_c   1.000
_cell.angle_alpha   90.00
_cell.angle_beta   90.00
_cell.angle_gamma   90.00
#
_symmetry.space_group_name_H-M   'P 1'
#
loop_
_entity.id
_entity.type
_entity.pdbx_description
1 polymer ?
#
loop_
_entity_poly.entity_id
_entity_poly.type
_entity_poly.pdbx_seq_one_letter_code
_entity_poly.pdbx_strand_id
1 'polypeptide(L)'
;MKIHHALPIEMRGCFAEIEENNKRSQFVELQYFYFDLKKYNYLKQIDCLENSIMWKFIKILSDNLPKEDQYLYKIITYKADNDIEDIFLFNESISDYKEFVFRSIEEVLEFCFMKFGITMINFKPQEEVHIP
;
A
#
# COMPACT_ATOMS: atom_id res chain seq x y z
N MET A 1 -2.00 4.91 16.47
CA MET A 1 -2.14 5.46 15.12
C MET A 1 -3.34 4.89 14.42
N LYS A 2 -3.99 5.69 13.64
CA LYS A 2 -5.08 5.19 12.82
C LYS A 2 -4.59 4.90 11.43
N ILE A 3 -5.05 3.80 10.88
CA ILE A 3 -5.01 3.64 9.46
C ILE A 3 -6.20 4.45 8.98
N HIS A 4 -5.96 5.39 8.11
CA HIS A 4 -6.95 6.39 7.77
C HIS A 4 -8.12 5.83 7.02
N HIS A 5 -9.19 5.64 7.72
CA HIS A 5 -10.34 5.14 7.07
C HIS A 5 -11.15 6.21 6.43
N ALA A 6 -11.04 7.42 6.91
CA ALA A 6 -11.77 8.51 6.33
C ALA A 6 -11.10 9.01 5.08
N LEU A 7 -10.53 8.15 4.32
CA LEU A 7 -9.75 8.59 3.22
C LEU A 7 -10.57 8.88 2.04
N PRO A 8 -10.72 10.10 1.71
CA PRO A 8 -11.30 10.46 0.45
C PRO A 8 -10.30 10.31 -0.69
N ILE A 9 -9.04 10.14 -0.35
CA ILE A 9 -7.99 10.16 -1.35
C ILE A 9 -7.43 8.78 -1.55
N GLU A 10 -7.51 8.32 -2.77
CA GLU A 10 -6.96 7.03 -3.17
C GLU A 10 -5.45 7.07 -3.03
N MET A 11 -4.86 5.94 -2.74
CA MET A 11 -3.41 5.78 -2.61
C MET A 11 -2.80 6.45 -1.38
N ARG A 12 -3.62 7.02 -0.52
CA ARG A 12 -3.10 7.49 0.74
C ARG A 12 -2.72 6.28 1.58
N GLY A 13 -1.64 6.38 2.31
CA GLY A 13 -1.17 5.22 3.04
C GLY A 13 -0.33 5.54 4.25
N CYS A 14 0.19 4.51 4.83
CA CYS A 14 1.11 4.58 5.94
C CYS A 14 2.17 3.50 5.79
N PHE A 15 3.21 3.61 6.55
CA PHE A 15 4.32 2.67 6.44
C PHE A 15 4.87 2.28 7.79
N ALA A 16 5.53 1.14 7.84
CA ALA A 16 6.28 0.70 9.02
C ALA A 16 7.70 0.41 8.58
N GLU A 17 8.63 0.73 9.46
CA GLU A 17 10.04 0.45 9.23
C GLU A 17 10.52 -0.54 10.29
N ILE A 18 11.16 -1.62 9.84
CA ILE A 18 11.74 -2.62 10.72
C ILE A 18 13.25 -2.60 10.47
N GLU A 19 13.98 -2.04 11.41
CA GLU A 19 15.42 -1.92 11.27
C GLU A 19 16.08 -3.29 11.33
N GLU A 20 16.86 -3.64 10.29
CA GLU A 20 17.59 -4.90 10.24
C GLU A 20 19.02 -4.73 10.72
N ASN A 21 19.62 -3.59 10.42
CA ASN A 21 20.97 -3.25 10.85
C ASN A 21 21.15 -1.73 10.77
N ASN A 22 22.38 -1.26 10.98
CA ASN A 22 22.65 0.18 11.01
C ASN A 22 22.37 0.91 9.68
N LYS A 23 22.25 0.16 8.59
CA LYS A 23 22.18 0.77 7.26
C LYS A 23 20.91 0.43 6.50
N ARG A 24 20.24 -0.65 6.82
CA ARG A 24 19.09 -1.10 6.03
C ARG A 24 17.91 -1.47 6.92
N SER A 25 16.74 -1.25 6.35
CA SER A 25 15.49 -1.60 6.99
C SER A 25 14.58 -2.33 6.03
N GLN A 26 13.69 -3.13 6.58
CA GLN A 26 12.55 -3.68 5.89
C GLN A 26 11.43 -2.67 6.00
N PHE A 27 10.92 -2.22 4.87
CA PHE A 27 9.79 -1.30 4.83
C PHE A 27 8.53 -2.06 4.46
N VAL A 28 7.44 -1.68 5.08
CA VAL A 28 6.11 -2.23 4.82
C VAL A 28 5.17 -1.05 4.66
N GLU A 29 4.67 -0.85 3.45
CA GLU A 29 3.74 0.24 3.18
C GLU A 29 2.34 -0.31 3.02
N LEU A 30 1.38 0.36 3.64
CA LEU A 30 -0.02 0.06 3.48
C LEU A 30 -0.66 1.14 2.64
N GLN A 31 -1.21 0.75 1.52
CA GLN A 31 -1.99 1.62 0.65
C GLN A 31 -3.39 1.08 0.56
N TYR A 32 -4.35 1.95 0.27
CA TYR A 32 -5.72 1.51 0.12
C TYR A 32 -6.51 2.49 -0.72
N PHE A 33 -7.59 1.97 -1.32
CA PHE A 33 -8.50 2.79 -2.07
C PHE A 33 -9.88 2.17 -2.06
N TYR A 34 -10.88 3.00 -2.33
CA TYR A 34 -12.24 2.51 -2.41
C TYR A 34 -12.51 2.03 -3.83
N PHE A 35 -12.84 0.74 -3.98
CA PHE A 35 -13.21 0.19 -5.27
C PHE A 35 -14.66 0.52 -5.54
N ASP A 36 -14.90 1.32 -6.57
CA ASP A 36 -16.23 1.70 -7.01
C ASP A 36 -16.53 0.95 -8.31
N LEU A 37 -17.48 0.04 -8.24
CA LEU A 37 -17.79 -0.83 -9.38
C LEU A 37 -18.29 -0.04 -10.59
N LYS A 38 -19.11 0.99 -10.35
CA LYS A 38 -19.61 1.84 -11.44
C LYS A 38 -18.47 2.58 -12.11
N LYS A 39 -17.57 3.13 -11.32
CA LYS A 39 -16.40 3.83 -11.83
C LYS A 39 -15.49 2.88 -12.61
N TYR A 40 -15.29 1.68 -12.09
CA TYR A 40 -14.49 0.68 -12.78
C TYR A 40 -15.09 0.35 -14.15
N ASN A 41 -16.39 0.07 -14.19
CA ASN A 41 -17.06 -0.27 -15.44
C ASN A 41 -17.03 0.89 -16.44
N TYR A 42 -17.20 2.10 -15.94
CA TYR A 42 -17.13 3.29 -16.77
C TYR A 42 -15.75 3.47 -17.40
N LEU A 43 -14.71 3.38 -16.57
CA LEU A 43 -13.33 3.55 -17.05
C LEU A 43 -12.95 2.47 -18.05
N LYS A 44 -13.42 1.26 -17.82
CA LYS A 44 -13.18 0.15 -18.73
C LYS A 44 -13.87 0.39 -20.07
N GLN A 45 -15.09 0.90 -20.04
CA GLN A 45 -15.88 1.15 -21.23
C GLN A 45 -15.25 2.23 -22.12
N ILE A 46 -14.67 3.26 -21.52
CA ILE A 46 -14.04 4.34 -22.29
C ILE A 46 -12.53 4.13 -22.50
N ASP A 47 -12.07 2.93 -22.15
CA ASP A 47 -10.67 2.54 -22.33
C ASP A 47 -9.67 3.47 -21.62
N CYS A 48 -10.02 3.90 -20.43
CA CYS A 48 -9.17 4.77 -19.60
C CYS A 48 -8.67 4.09 -18.34
N LEU A 49 -8.97 2.81 -18.16
CA LEU A 49 -8.64 2.12 -16.92
C LEU A 49 -7.14 2.08 -16.65
N GLU A 50 -6.33 1.85 -17.67
CA GLU A 50 -4.88 1.71 -17.51
C GLU A 50 -4.20 2.97 -16.99
N ASN A 51 -4.84 4.11 -17.15
CA ASN A 51 -4.29 5.39 -16.68
C ASN A 51 -4.82 5.78 -15.30
N SER A 52 -5.60 4.91 -14.66
CA SER A 52 -6.19 5.22 -13.36
C SER A 52 -5.38 4.61 -12.23
N ILE A 53 -5.53 5.21 -11.05
CA ILE A 53 -4.92 4.68 -9.83
C ILE A 53 -5.47 3.28 -9.55
N MET A 54 -6.75 3.07 -9.85
CA MET A 54 -7.44 1.80 -9.65
C MET A 54 -6.74 0.66 -10.38
N TRP A 55 -6.16 0.93 -11.54
CA TRP A 55 -5.48 -0.09 -12.34
C TRP A 55 -4.38 -0.82 -11.58
N LYS A 56 -3.64 -0.09 -10.76
CA LYS A 56 -2.53 -0.68 -10.01
C LYS A 56 -2.98 -1.78 -9.06
N PHE A 57 -4.16 -1.63 -8.48
CA PHE A 57 -4.73 -2.64 -7.59
C PHE A 57 -5.39 -3.76 -8.38
N ILE A 58 -6.14 -3.40 -9.40
CA ILE A 58 -6.89 -4.36 -10.22
C ILE A 58 -5.96 -5.35 -10.90
N LYS A 59 -4.83 -4.87 -11.37
CA LYS A 59 -3.85 -5.71 -12.07
C LYS A 59 -3.36 -6.87 -11.21
N ILE A 60 -3.21 -6.64 -9.91
CA ILE A 60 -2.74 -7.68 -9.00
C ILE A 60 -3.85 -8.68 -8.71
N LEU A 61 -5.09 -8.22 -8.63
CA LEU A 61 -6.23 -9.10 -8.39
C LEU A 61 -6.53 -10.02 -9.56
N SER A 62 -6.16 -9.59 -10.76
CA SER A 62 -6.40 -10.37 -11.97
C SER A 62 -7.89 -10.70 -12.13
N ASP A 63 -8.25 -12.00 -12.14
CA ASP A 63 -9.64 -12.41 -12.35
C ASP A 63 -10.50 -12.38 -11.08
N ASN A 64 -9.90 -12.00 -9.95
CA ASN A 64 -10.61 -11.98 -8.68
C ASN A 64 -11.12 -10.59 -8.32
N LEU A 65 -11.74 -9.91 -9.27
CA LEU A 65 -12.26 -8.58 -9.06
C LEU A 65 -13.42 -8.57 -8.07
N PRO A 66 -13.54 -7.51 -7.26
CA PRO A 66 -14.70 -7.37 -6.40
C PRO A 66 -15.99 -7.28 -7.20
N LYS A 67 -17.04 -7.84 -6.67
CA LYS A 67 -18.37 -7.81 -7.31
C LYS A 67 -19.24 -6.69 -6.79
N GLU A 68 -18.76 -5.97 -5.80
CA GLU A 68 -19.48 -4.86 -5.19
C GLU A 68 -18.49 -3.82 -4.70
N ASP A 69 -18.98 -2.65 -4.35
CA ASP A 69 -18.14 -1.58 -3.82
C ASP A 69 -17.52 -2.00 -2.49
N GLN A 70 -16.22 -1.78 -2.34
CA GLN A 70 -15.52 -2.08 -1.10
C GLN A 70 -14.15 -1.42 -1.11
N TYR A 71 -13.53 -1.32 0.07
CA TYR A 71 -12.13 -0.94 0.15
C TYR A 71 -11.24 -2.11 -0.24
N LEU A 72 -10.17 -1.80 -0.94
CA LEU A 72 -9.09 -2.74 -1.22
C LEU A 72 -7.82 -2.23 -0.56
N TYR A 73 -7.00 -3.15 -0.13
CA TYR A 73 -5.76 -2.84 0.58
C TYR A 73 -4.58 -3.46 -0.13
N LYS A 74 -3.49 -2.72 -0.18
CA LYS A 74 -2.28 -3.17 -0.83
C LYS A 74 -1.11 -3.04 0.13
N ILE A 75 -0.37 -4.11 0.30
CA ILE A 75 0.86 -4.09 1.07
C ILE A 75 2.01 -4.13 0.09
N ILE A 76 2.93 -3.20 0.24
CA ILE A 76 4.17 -3.15 -0.52
C ILE A 76 5.30 -3.38 0.47
N THR A 77 6.16 -4.34 0.18
CA THR A 77 7.31 -4.61 1.03
C THR A 77 8.59 -4.48 0.22
N TYR A 78 9.61 -3.95 0.84
CA TYR A 78 10.92 -3.83 0.21
C TYR A 78 11.96 -3.55 1.29
N LYS A 79 13.22 -3.71 0.92
CA LYS A 79 14.34 -3.34 1.76
C LYS A 79 15.04 -2.14 1.14
N ALA A 80 15.44 -1.21 1.97
CA ALA A 80 16.13 -0.01 1.52
C ALA A 80 17.01 0.54 2.63
N ASP A 81 17.83 1.52 2.27
CA ASP A 81 18.70 2.17 3.25
C ASP A 81 17.84 2.95 4.25
N ASN A 82 18.16 2.79 5.52
CA ASN A 82 17.35 3.39 6.57
C ASN A 82 17.71 4.83 6.89
N ASP A 83 18.70 5.39 6.22
CA ASP A 83 19.06 6.80 6.35
C ASP A 83 18.47 7.67 5.24
N ILE A 84 17.57 7.13 4.43
CA ILE A 84 16.92 7.89 3.38
C ILE A 84 15.95 8.89 4.00
N GLU A 85 16.17 10.18 3.72
CA GLU A 85 15.30 11.24 4.21
C GLU A 85 14.08 11.43 3.33
N ASP A 86 14.24 11.23 2.03
CA ASP A 86 13.16 11.40 1.07
C ASP A 86 12.82 10.06 0.46
N ILE A 87 11.67 9.55 0.78
CA ILE A 87 11.21 8.25 0.30
C ILE A 87 11.13 8.17 -1.22
N PHE A 88 11.05 9.30 -1.91
CA PHE A 88 11.03 9.31 -3.36
C PHE A 88 12.41 9.10 -3.98
N LEU A 89 13.46 9.17 -3.20
CA LEU A 89 14.83 8.97 -3.66
C LEU A 89 15.36 7.57 -3.38
N PHE A 90 14.52 6.67 -2.93
CA PHE A 90 14.97 5.36 -2.47
C PHE A 90 15.16 4.33 -3.59
N ASN A 91 14.84 4.67 -4.82
CA ASN A 91 14.85 3.72 -5.93
C ASN A 91 16.16 2.97 -6.11
N GLU A 92 17.28 3.62 -5.88
CA GLU A 92 18.59 3.00 -6.08
C GLU A 92 18.96 2.01 -5.00
N SER A 93 18.38 2.15 -3.81
CA SER A 93 18.70 1.26 -2.70
C SER A 93 17.68 0.15 -2.49
N ILE A 94 16.58 0.18 -3.23
CA ILE A 94 15.52 -0.80 -3.05
C ILE A 94 15.93 -2.19 -3.52
N SER A 95 15.60 -3.18 -2.70
CA SER A 95 15.71 -4.58 -3.06
C SER A 95 14.52 -5.33 -2.48
N ASP A 96 14.30 -6.54 -2.96
CA ASP A 96 13.27 -7.45 -2.47
C ASP A 96 11.87 -6.83 -2.48
N TYR A 97 11.53 -6.16 -3.56
CA TYR A 97 10.25 -5.47 -3.72
C TYR A 97 9.14 -6.47 -4.03
N LYS A 98 8.05 -6.41 -3.25
CA LYS A 98 6.88 -7.28 -3.44
C LYS A 98 5.61 -6.51 -3.17
N GLU A 99 4.53 -6.90 -3.83
CA GLU A 99 3.21 -6.30 -3.65
C GLU A 99 2.19 -7.39 -3.38
N PHE A 100 1.28 -7.10 -2.45
CA PHE A 100 0.19 -8.02 -2.07
C PHE A 100 -1.10 -7.21 -1.97
N VAL A 101 -2.22 -7.80 -2.38
CA VAL A 101 -3.53 -7.15 -2.29
C VAL A 101 -4.44 -7.97 -1.41
N PHE A 102 -5.18 -7.29 -0.55
CA PHE A 102 -6.11 -7.90 0.39
C PHE A 102 -7.47 -7.21 0.30
N ARG A 103 -8.50 -7.94 0.66
CA ARG A 103 -9.87 -7.44 0.62
C ARG A 103 -10.37 -6.90 1.95
N SER A 104 -9.66 -7.16 3.04
CA SER A 104 -10.05 -6.66 4.37
C SER A 104 -8.85 -6.20 5.15
N ILE A 105 -9.09 -5.28 6.08
CA ILE A 105 -8.01 -4.81 6.95
C ILE A 105 -7.57 -5.91 7.92
N GLU A 106 -8.48 -6.80 8.28
CA GLU A 106 -8.14 -7.92 9.15
C GLU A 106 -7.10 -8.82 8.50
N GLU A 107 -7.26 -9.10 7.21
CA GLU A 107 -6.28 -9.89 6.47
C GLU A 107 -4.93 -9.19 6.39
N VAL A 108 -4.94 -7.87 6.20
CA VAL A 108 -3.71 -7.07 6.17
C VAL A 108 -2.98 -7.17 7.50
N LEU A 109 -3.70 -6.97 8.59
CA LEU A 109 -3.09 -6.99 9.92
C LEU A 109 -2.56 -8.37 10.27
N GLU A 110 -3.28 -9.42 9.92
CA GLU A 110 -2.82 -10.78 10.13
C GLU A 110 -1.53 -11.06 9.34
N PHE A 111 -1.52 -10.67 8.08
CA PHE A 111 -0.35 -10.84 7.23
C PHE A 111 0.88 -10.14 7.82
N CYS A 112 0.70 -8.89 8.22
CA CYS A 112 1.81 -8.10 8.75
C CYS A 112 2.32 -8.67 10.07
N PHE A 113 1.42 -9.13 10.93
CA PHE A 113 1.82 -9.72 12.19
C PHE A 113 2.55 -11.05 11.98
N MET A 114 2.02 -11.92 11.15
CA MET A 114 2.60 -13.24 10.91
C MET A 114 3.94 -13.16 10.19
N LYS A 115 4.07 -12.23 9.26
CA LYS A 115 5.28 -12.15 8.44
C LYS A 115 6.36 -11.28 9.06
N PHE A 116 5.98 -10.18 9.71
CA PHE A 116 6.94 -9.18 10.20
C PHE A 116 6.86 -8.92 11.69
N GLY A 117 5.88 -9.48 12.37
CA GLY A 117 5.70 -9.23 13.80
C GLY A 117 5.25 -7.81 14.13
N ILE A 118 4.69 -7.10 13.17
CA ILE A 118 4.25 -5.73 13.39
C ILE A 118 2.74 -5.66 13.54
N THR A 119 2.29 -4.63 14.25
CA THR A 119 0.88 -4.36 14.48
C THR A 119 0.54 -2.97 13.98
N MET A 120 -0.72 -2.59 14.11
CA MET A 120 -1.19 -1.29 13.66
C MET A 120 -0.40 -0.12 14.25
N ILE A 121 0.07 -0.23 15.47
CA ILE A 121 0.82 0.86 16.11
C ILE A 121 2.18 1.12 15.49
N ASN A 122 2.69 0.19 14.72
CA ASN A 122 3.99 0.34 14.06
C ASN A 122 3.89 1.15 12.77
N PHE A 123 2.67 1.37 12.28
CA PHE A 123 2.48 2.13 11.04
C PHE A 123 2.39 3.62 11.33
N LYS A 124 3.06 4.40 10.50
CA LYS A 124 3.05 5.86 10.56
C LYS A 124 2.48 6.42 9.28
N PRO A 125 1.74 7.52 9.33
CA PRO A 125 1.27 8.15 8.10
C PRO A 125 2.44 8.54 7.22
N GLN A 126 2.32 8.27 5.93
CA GLN A 126 3.38 8.56 4.98
C GLN A 126 3.72 10.06 4.92
N GLU A 127 2.71 10.89 5.16
CA GLU A 127 2.88 12.34 5.16
C GLU A 127 3.86 12.83 6.23
N GLU A 128 3.95 12.12 7.35
CA GLU A 128 4.88 12.51 8.41
C GLU A 128 6.33 12.29 8.00
N VAL A 129 6.55 11.40 7.04
CA VAL A 129 7.90 11.10 6.55
C VAL A 129 8.39 12.16 5.59
N HIS A 130 7.45 12.74 4.85
CA HIS A 130 7.78 13.68 3.78
C HIS A 130 7.76 15.14 4.19
N ILE A 131 7.37 15.42 5.40
CA ILE A 131 7.32 16.80 5.87
C ILE A 131 8.74 17.29 6.06
N PRO A 132 9.13 18.34 5.34
CA PRO A 132 10.48 18.89 5.47
C PRO A 132 10.72 19.53 6.81
#